data_dc44584d7aab720de68ae3de57b80d4f
#
_entry.id   dc44584d7aab720de68ae3de57b80d4f
#
_cell.length_a   1.000
_cell.length_b   1.000
_cell.length_c   1.000
_cell.angle_alpha   90.00
_cell.angle_beta   90.00
_cell.angle_gamma   90.00
#
_symmetry.space_group_name_H-M   'P 1'
#
loop_
_entity.id
_entity.type
_entity.pdbx_description
1 polymer ?
#
loop_
_entity_poly.entity_id
_entity_poly.type
_entity_poly.pdbx_seq_one_letter_code
_entity_poly.pdbx_strand_id
1 'polypeptide(L)'
;SFLSMWMSNTATTAMMIPIAIALVDKTYPRMRTMIILGTAYSANIGGNGTAVGSPPNGLAVSALDIDFFTWFKVGFPTALVMFPLVIIALWLMIKPEKDAKVNRLSDHNSMNWSPEAKGTIALFLFTVICWIFSSQIGASLGLKNFDRMIAILITALAPAFKLISWKELEDKIGWGILLLFGGGLCLSVVLGETGTSLWLATALINSISTPWIIIFACIALMVFL
;
A
#
# COMPACT_ATOMS: atom_id res chain seq x y z
N SER A 1 0.47 7.92 -6.76
CA SER A 1 -0.69 7.56 -5.89
C SER A 1 -1.51 6.40 -6.46
N PHE A 2 -2.06 6.51 -7.68
CA PHE A 2 -2.92 5.45 -8.26
C PHE A 2 -2.20 4.09 -8.37
N LEU A 3 -0.97 4.06 -8.88
CA LEU A 3 -0.19 2.82 -8.99
C LEU A 3 0.04 2.15 -7.64
N SER A 4 0.27 2.93 -6.60
CA SER A 4 0.51 2.42 -5.25
C SER A 4 -0.71 1.78 -4.58
N MET A 5 -1.90 1.93 -5.15
CA MET A 5 -3.09 1.19 -4.70
C MET A 5 -3.00 -0.30 -5.02
N TRP A 6 -2.18 -0.68 -6.02
CA TRP A 6 -2.12 -2.03 -6.58
C TRP A 6 -0.76 -2.71 -6.43
N MET A 7 0.25 -1.95 -5.99
CA MET A 7 1.60 -2.43 -5.77
C MET A 7 2.21 -1.77 -4.55
N SER A 8 3.27 -2.35 -3.98
CA SER A 8 3.87 -1.81 -2.75
C SER A 8 4.33 -0.35 -2.92
N ASN A 9 4.19 0.44 -1.86
CA ASN A 9 4.62 1.84 -1.83
C ASN A 9 6.10 1.98 -2.20
N THR A 10 6.94 1.06 -1.71
CA THR A 10 8.37 1.03 -2.00
C THR A 10 8.64 0.80 -3.49
N ALA A 11 7.99 -0.18 -4.10
CA ALA A 11 8.16 -0.47 -5.53
C ALA A 11 7.66 0.70 -6.38
N THR A 12 6.51 1.29 -6.05
CA THR A 12 5.98 2.47 -6.73
C THR A 12 6.96 3.64 -6.63
N THR A 13 7.47 3.90 -5.44
CA THR A 13 8.41 5.00 -5.19
C THR A 13 9.71 4.78 -5.95
N ALA A 14 10.30 3.58 -5.87
CA ALA A 14 11.54 3.24 -6.56
C ALA A 14 11.43 3.39 -8.09
N MET A 15 10.28 3.01 -8.66
CA MET A 15 10.03 3.16 -10.09
C MET A 15 9.80 4.62 -10.51
N MET A 16 9.13 5.40 -9.68
CA MET A 16 8.75 6.78 -10.03
C MET A 16 9.83 7.82 -9.71
N ILE A 17 10.73 7.59 -8.75
CA ILE A 17 11.78 8.54 -8.39
C ILE A 17 12.72 8.89 -9.57
N PRO A 18 13.24 7.94 -10.37
CA PRO A 18 14.06 8.28 -11.53
C PRO A 18 13.34 9.19 -12.52
N ILE A 19 12.05 8.93 -12.77
CA ILE A 19 11.20 9.76 -13.64
C ILE A 19 11.03 11.15 -13.03
N ALA A 20 10.72 11.21 -11.74
CA ALA A 20 10.54 12.46 -10.99
C ALA A 20 11.81 13.33 -11.02
N ILE A 21 12.98 12.72 -10.87
CA ILE A 21 14.28 13.41 -10.94
C ILE A 21 14.58 13.93 -12.35
N ALA A 22 14.22 13.19 -13.39
CA ALA A 22 14.43 13.57 -14.79
C ALA A 22 13.53 14.75 -15.22
N LEU A 23 12.37 14.93 -14.56
CA LEU A 23 11.42 16.00 -14.87
C LEU A 23 11.93 17.40 -14.49
N VAL A 24 12.82 17.53 -13.52
CA VAL A 24 13.25 18.84 -13.01
C VAL A 24 14.77 18.97 -13.02
N ASP A 25 15.24 20.08 -13.59
CA ASP A 25 16.65 20.41 -13.65
C ASP A 25 17.26 20.56 -12.24
N LYS A 26 18.57 20.26 -12.13
CA LYS A 26 19.34 20.39 -10.89
C LYS A 26 19.42 21.83 -10.37
N THR A 27 19.18 22.79 -11.23
CA THR A 27 19.17 24.24 -10.89
C THR A 27 18.01 24.64 -9.97
N TYR A 28 16.97 23.76 -9.84
CA TYR A 28 15.80 23.99 -8.99
C TYR A 28 15.75 23.01 -7.82
N PRO A 29 16.59 23.15 -6.78
CA PRO A 29 16.72 22.15 -5.72
C PRO A 29 15.46 21.98 -4.87
N ARG A 30 14.71 23.06 -4.61
CA ARG A 30 13.46 22.99 -3.82
C ARG A 30 12.35 22.27 -4.59
N MET A 31 12.16 22.58 -5.87
CA MET A 31 11.20 21.89 -6.73
C MET A 31 11.56 20.42 -6.82
N ARG A 32 12.83 20.07 -6.98
CA ARG A 32 13.31 18.70 -7.02
C ARG A 32 13.01 17.95 -5.71
N THR A 33 13.28 18.58 -4.57
CA THR A 33 12.94 18.02 -3.25
C THR A 33 11.44 17.81 -3.11
N MET A 34 10.62 18.78 -3.52
CA MET A 34 9.16 18.67 -3.48
C MET A 34 8.65 17.50 -4.32
N ILE A 35 9.18 17.29 -5.52
CA ILE A 35 8.74 16.19 -6.41
C ILE A 35 9.16 14.83 -5.84
N ILE A 36 10.38 14.71 -5.30
CA ILE A 36 10.86 13.45 -4.69
C ILE A 36 10.02 13.11 -3.46
N LEU A 37 9.87 14.04 -2.53
CA LEU A 37 9.05 13.83 -1.34
C LEU A 37 7.58 13.63 -1.69
N GLY A 38 7.05 14.42 -2.63
CA GLY A 38 5.70 14.28 -3.14
C GLY A 38 5.45 12.89 -3.74
N THR A 39 6.42 12.33 -4.44
CA THR A 39 6.35 10.97 -4.98
C THR A 39 6.25 9.94 -3.87
N ALA A 40 7.10 10.02 -2.85
CA ALA A 40 7.12 9.09 -1.72
C ALA A 40 5.83 9.17 -0.89
N TYR A 41 5.42 10.38 -0.49
CA TYR A 41 4.16 10.56 0.25
C TYR A 41 2.93 10.19 -0.55
N SER A 42 2.91 10.50 -1.85
CA SER A 42 1.81 10.10 -2.74
C SER A 42 1.72 8.58 -2.90
N ALA A 43 2.84 7.86 -2.86
CA ALA A 43 2.83 6.41 -2.85
C ALA A 43 2.24 5.87 -1.53
N ASN A 44 2.65 6.39 -0.38
CA ASN A 44 2.12 5.98 0.91
C ASN A 44 0.61 6.24 1.04
N ILE A 45 0.16 7.42 0.65
CA ILE A 45 -1.28 7.76 0.68
C ILE A 45 -2.06 6.87 -0.29
N GLY A 46 -1.55 6.68 -1.52
CA GLY A 46 -2.18 5.81 -2.50
C GLY A 46 -2.33 4.38 -1.99
N GLY A 47 -1.30 3.85 -1.33
CA GLY A 47 -1.33 2.51 -0.74
C GLY A 47 -2.48 2.28 0.24
N ASN A 48 -2.99 3.31 0.90
CA ASN A 48 -4.13 3.19 1.80
C ASN A 48 -5.48 3.06 1.06
N GLY A 49 -5.52 3.38 -0.23
CA GLY A 49 -6.75 3.38 -1.01
C GLY A 49 -7.37 2.01 -1.25
N THR A 50 -6.59 0.93 -1.19
CA THR A 50 -7.08 -0.45 -1.32
C THR A 50 -6.52 -1.36 -0.23
N ALA A 51 -7.18 -2.49 -0.02
CA ALA A 51 -6.74 -3.52 0.92
C ALA A 51 -5.36 -4.12 0.56
N VAL A 52 -5.01 -4.14 -0.73
CA VAL A 52 -3.77 -4.76 -1.23
C VAL A 52 -2.62 -3.78 -1.43
N GLY A 53 -2.88 -2.48 -1.39
CA GLY A 53 -1.86 -1.45 -1.63
C GLY A 53 -0.77 -1.38 -0.56
N SER A 54 -1.05 -1.89 0.65
CA SER A 54 -0.08 -1.93 1.74
C SER A 54 -0.35 -3.12 2.68
N PRO A 55 0.69 -3.85 3.15
CA PRO A 55 0.51 -4.98 4.05
C PRO A 55 -0.30 -4.67 5.33
N PRO A 56 -0.12 -3.53 6.02
CA PRO A 56 -0.96 -3.18 7.17
C PRO A 56 -2.46 -3.14 6.88
N ASN A 57 -2.87 -2.74 5.66
CA ASN A 57 -4.27 -2.73 5.28
C ASN A 57 -4.84 -4.15 5.25
N GLY A 58 -4.08 -5.11 4.68
CA GLY A 58 -4.47 -6.52 4.66
C GLY A 58 -4.64 -7.10 6.07
N LEU A 59 -3.78 -6.68 7.02
CA LEU A 59 -3.91 -7.06 8.42
C LEU A 59 -5.19 -6.49 9.05
N ALA A 60 -5.47 -5.20 8.82
CA ALA A 60 -6.67 -4.55 9.34
C ALA A 60 -7.95 -5.16 8.74
N VAL A 61 -7.97 -5.41 7.44
CA VAL A 61 -9.07 -6.10 6.75
C VAL A 61 -9.32 -7.49 7.34
N SER A 62 -8.24 -8.23 7.61
CA SER A 62 -8.35 -9.56 8.23
C SER A 62 -8.82 -9.50 9.69
N ALA A 63 -8.31 -8.56 10.47
CA ALA A 63 -8.67 -8.39 11.88
C ALA A 63 -10.12 -7.90 12.08
N LEU A 64 -10.60 -7.07 11.15
CA LEU A 64 -11.97 -6.53 11.18
C LEU A 64 -12.99 -7.45 10.47
N ASP A 65 -12.51 -8.53 9.85
CA ASP A 65 -13.32 -9.46 9.04
C ASP A 65 -14.19 -8.75 7.99
N ILE A 66 -13.60 -7.77 7.32
CA ILE A 66 -14.24 -7.03 6.24
C ILE A 66 -13.68 -7.46 4.88
N ASP A 67 -14.43 -7.21 3.81
CA ASP A 67 -14.02 -7.51 2.45
C ASP A 67 -13.26 -6.35 1.78
N PHE A 68 -12.67 -6.64 0.63
CA PHE A 68 -11.94 -5.65 -0.17
C PHE A 68 -12.79 -4.40 -0.48
N PHE A 69 -14.05 -4.58 -0.86
CA PHE A 69 -14.89 -3.47 -1.28
C PHE A 69 -15.30 -2.57 -0.10
N THR A 70 -15.51 -3.15 1.07
CA THR A 70 -15.79 -2.39 2.31
C THR A 70 -14.59 -1.52 2.69
N TRP A 71 -13.36 -2.06 2.58
CA TRP A 71 -12.16 -1.24 2.75
C TRP A 71 -12.08 -0.12 1.70
N PHE A 72 -12.32 -0.45 0.41
CA PHE A 72 -12.23 0.50 -0.69
C PHE A 72 -13.15 1.70 -0.53
N LYS A 73 -14.39 1.50 -0.02
CA LYS A 73 -15.35 2.58 0.26
C LYS A 73 -14.83 3.63 1.24
N VAL A 74 -13.94 3.27 2.13
CA VAL A 74 -13.36 4.17 3.13
C VAL A 74 -11.96 4.61 2.72
N GLY A 75 -11.13 3.68 2.32
CA GLY A 75 -9.72 3.91 1.98
C GLY A 75 -9.54 4.81 0.76
N PHE A 76 -10.30 4.57 -0.31
CA PHE A 76 -10.18 5.36 -1.53
C PHE A 76 -10.57 6.84 -1.35
N PRO A 77 -11.74 7.19 -0.77
CA PRO A 77 -12.06 8.59 -0.49
C PRO A 77 -11.06 9.26 0.46
N THR A 78 -10.59 8.52 1.47
CA THR A 78 -9.57 9.03 2.39
C THR A 78 -8.28 9.36 1.65
N ALA A 79 -7.79 8.46 0.80
CA ALA A 79 -6.60 8.70 -0.01
C ALA A 79 -6.81 9.89 -0.98
N LEU A 80 -8.01 10.02 -1.56
CA LEU A 80 -8.35 11.12 -2.47
C LEU A 80 -8.32 12.48 -1.76
N VAL A 81 -8.76 12.56 -0.52
CA VAL A 81 -8.72 13.80 0.29
C VAL A 81 -7.30 14.07 0.79
N MET A 82 -6.60 13.05 1.27
CA MET A 82 -5.24 13.21 1.82
C MET A 82 -4.21 13.60 0.76
N PHE A 83 -4.38 13.16 -0.48
CA PHE A 83 -3.44 13.45 -1.55
C PHE A 83 -3.24 14.96 -1.79
N PRO A 84 -4.28 15.79 -2.05
CA PRO A 84 -4.11 17.23 -2.22
C PRO A 84 -3.61 17.91 -0.94
N LEU A 85 -4.03 17.45 0.25
CA LEU A 85 -3.58 18.02 1.52
C LEU A 85 -2.06 17.89 1.68
N VAL A 86 -1.50 16.72 1.36
CA VAL A 86 -0.04 16.52 1.42
C VAL A 86 0.69 17.36 0.38
N ILE A 87 0.17 17.48 -0.84
CA ILE A 87 0.79 18.34 -1.85
C ILE A 87 0.79 19.80 -1.41
N ILE A 88 -0.31 20.28 -0.83
CA ILE A 88 -0.41 21.64 -0.28
C ILE A 88 0.57 21.82 0.88
N ALA A 89 0.65 20.86 1.81
CA ALA A 89 1.57 20.92 2.94
C ALA A 89 3.03 20.97 2.47
N LEU A 90 3.42 20.11 1.53
CA LEU A 90 4.76 20.13 0.93
C LEU A 90 5.05 21.44 0.22
N TRP A 91 4.08 21.97 -0.51
CA TRP A 91 4.24 23.26 -1.19
C TRP A 91 4.46 24.42 -0.20
N LEU A 92 3.70 24.45 0.89
CA LEU A 92 3.83 25.47 1.94
C LEU A 92 5.16 25.37 2.70
N MET A 93 5.64 24.15 2.95
CA MET A 93 6.88 23.88 3.68
C MET A 93 8.12 24.14 2.83
N ILE A 94 8.16 23.63 1.62
CA ILE A 94 9.35 23.65 0.75
C ILE A 94 9.43 24.94 -0.04
N LYS A 95 8.28 25.54 -0.39
CA LYS A 95 8.19 26.78 -1.20
C LYS A 95 9.05 26.68 -2.47
N PRO A 96 8.66 25.80 -3.41
CA PRO A 96 9.44 25.52 -4.61
C PRO A 96 9.62 26.78 -5.46
N GLU A 97 10.63 26.79 -6.30
CA GLU A 97 10.92 27.85 -7.24
C GLU A 97 9.77 28.01 -8.24
N LYS A 98 9.26 29.25 -8.42
CA LYS A 98 8.14 29.54 -9.32
C LYS A 98 8.52 29.45 -10.80
N ASP A 99 9.78 29.65 -11.10
CA ASP A 99 10.31 29.66 -12.47
C ASP A 99 10.84 28.29 -12.90
N ALA A 100 10.60 27.25 -12.11
CA ALA A 100 11.06 25.90 -12.39
C ALA A 100 10.44 25.38 -13.70
N LYS A 101 11.31 25.07 -14.64
CA LYS A 101 10.90 24.48 -15.92
C LYS A 101 10.89 22.96 -15.79
N VAL A 102 9.81 22.36 -16.27
CA VAL A 102 9.68 20.92 -16.38
C VAL A 102 10.30 20.47 -17.71
N ASN A 103 11.27 19.57 -17.62
CA ASN A 103 11.87 18.96 -18.80
C ASN A 103 10.84 18.05 -19.45
N ARG A 104 10.65 18.18 -20.77
CA ARG A 104 9.89 17.18 -21.53
C ARG A 104 10.68 15.89 -21.56
N LEU A 105 10.10 14.82 -21.06
CA LEU A 105 10.65 13.49 -21.26
C LEU A 105 10.61 13.24 -22.77
N SER A 106 11.78 13.02 -23.37
CA SER A 106 11.83 12.65 -24.79
C SER A 106 11.04 11.34 -24.98
N ASP A 107 10.11 11.36 -25.90
CA ASP A 107 9.32 10.19 -26.31
C ASP A 107 10.26 9.14 -26.94
N HIS A 108 10.93 8.37 -26.10
CA HIS A 108 11.68 7.20 -26.54
C HIS A 108 10.87 5.95 -26.21
N ASN A 109 10.22 5.44 -27.18
CA ASN A 109 9.54 4.17 -27.36
C ASN A 109 8.02 4.26 -27.37
N SER A 110 7.48 4.02 -28.55
CA SER A 110 6.14 3.47 -28.71
C SER A 110 6.00 2.24 -27.83
N MET A 111 5.02 2.25 -26.94
CA MET A 111 4.72 1.15 -26.03
C MET A 111 4.38 -0.09 -26.85
N ASN A 112 5.29 -1.05 -26.90
CA ASN A 112 5.04 -2.31 -27.59
C ASN A 112 4.04 -3.13 -26.79
N TRP A 113 2.82 -3.19 -27.30
CA TRP A 113 1.75 -4.02 -26.75
C TRP A 113 1.99 -5.49 -27.08
N SER A 114 2.90 -6.12 -26.35
CA SER A 114 3.12 -7.56 -26.48
C SER A 114 1.88 -8.36 -26.03
N PRO A 115 1.68 -9.59 -26.51
CA PRO A 115 0.61 -10.47 -26.05
C PRO A 115 0.63 -10.66 -24.54
N GLU A 116 1.81 -10.74 -23.92
CA GLU A 116 2.00 -10.89 -22.48
C GLU A 116 1.53 -9.64 -21.72
N ALA A 117 1.81 -8.43 -22.23
CA ALA A 117 1.36 -7.19 -21.64
C ALA A 117 -0.18 -7.10 -21.67
N LYS A 118 -0.81 -7.48 -22.79
CA LYS A 118 -2.27 -7.53 -22.91
C LYS A 118 -2.87 -8.57 -21.95
N GLY A 119 -2.27 -9.75 -21.85
CA GLY A 119 -2.68 -10.80 -20.93
C GLY A 119 -2.57 -10.37 -19.46
N THR A 120 -1.50 -9.69 -19.08
CA THR A 120 -1.30 -9.15 -17.73
C THR A 120 -2.37 -8.11 -17.39
N ILE A 121 -2.66 -7.19 -18.31
CA ILE A 121 -3.72 -6.18 -18.10
C ILE A 121 -5.09 -6.85 -17.98
N ALA A 122 -5.40 -7.83 -18.83
CA ALA A 122 -6.66 -8.56 -18.78
C ALA A 122 -6.81 -9.30 -17.44
N LEU A 123 -5.77 -9.99 -16.98
CA LEU A 123 -5.77 -10.68 -15.69
C LEU A 123 -5.91 -9.70 -14.52
N PHE A 124 -5.23 -8.55 -14.59
CA PHE A 124 -5.36 -7.48 -13.58
C PHE A 124 -6.80 -6.94 -13.52
N LEU A 125 -7.40 -6.58 -14.65
CA LEU A 125 -8.77 -6.08 -14.68
C LEU A 125 -9.76 -7.12 -14.18
N PHE A 126 -9.59 -8.38 -14.55
CA PHE A 126 -10.39 -9.48 -14.04
C PHE A 126 -10.30 -9.57 -12.50
N THR A 127 -9.10 -9.49 -11.96
CA THR A 127 -8.88 -9.50 -10.49
C THR A 127 -9.61 -8.37 -9.80
N VAL A 128 -9.47 -7.14 -10.32
CA VAL A 128 -10.12 -5.94 -9.76
C VAL A 128 -11.64 -6.08 -9.78
N ILE A 129 -12.22 -6.58 -10.88
CA ILE A 129 -13.65 -6.84 -10.99
C ILE A 129 -14.09 -7.88 -9.95
N CYS A 130 -13.36 -8.99 -9.81
CA CYS A 130 -13.65 -10.02 -8.82
C CYS A 130 -13.58 -9.47 -7.38
N TRP A 131 -12.67 -8.56 -7.07
CA TRP A 131 -12.57 -7.94 -5.75
C TRP A 131 -13.69 -6.94 -5.47
N ILE A 132 -14.08 -6.13 -6.46
CA ILE A 132 -15.20 -5.18 -6.31
C ILE A 132 -16.52 -5.93 -6.06
N PHE A 133 -16.73 -7.05 -6.73
CA PHE A 133 -17.93 -7.87 -6.62
C PHE A 133 -17.77 -9.07 -5.69
N SER A 134 -16.74 -9.09 -4.83
CA SER A 134 -16.39 -10.24 -3.99
C SER A 134 -17.52 -10.67 -3.07
N SER A 135 -18.24 -9.73 -2.46
CA SER A 135 -19.39 -10.02 -1.59
C SER A 135 -20.54 -10.69 -2.34
N GLN A 136 -20.88 -10.15 -3.55
CA GLN A 136 -21.99 -10.66 -4.35
C GLN A 136 -21.69 -12.04 -4.91
N ILE A 137 -20.48 -12.22 -5.46
CA ILE A 137 -20.03 -13.49 -6.04
C ILE A 137 -19.87 -14.54 -4.92
N GLY A 138 -19.25 -14.16 -3.81
CA GLY A 138 -19.10 -15.03 -2.65
C GLY A 138 -20.43 -15.53 -2.10
N ALA A 139 -21.40 -14.61 -1.94
CA ALA A 139 -22.75 -14.98 -1.49
C ALA A 139 -23.47 -15.93 -2.46
N SER A 140 -23.36 -15.70 -3.77
CA SER A 140 -23.99 -16.57 -4.79
C SER A 140 -23.37 -17.95 -4.87
N LEU A 141 -22.06 -18.09 -4.58
CA LEU A 141 -21.33 -19.36 -4.59
C LEU A 141 -21.26 -20.03 -3.22
N GLY A 142 -21.79 -19.41 -2.16
CA GLY A 142 -21.67 -19.90 -0.78
C GLY A 142 -20.24 -19.89 -0.23
N LEU A 143 -19.36 -19.07 -0.81
CA LEU A 143 -17.94 -18.99 -0.45
C LEU A 143 -17.68 -17.80 0.49
N LYS A 144 -17.13 -18.08 1.66
CA LYS A 144 -16.61 -17.05 2.56
C LYS A 144 -15.20 -16.61 2.09
N ASN A 145 -14.88 -15.33 2.27
CA ASN A 145 -13.56 -14.77 1.93
C ASN A 145 -13.17 -14.97 0.45
N PHE A 146 -14.11 -14.80 -0.46
CA PHE A 146 -13.91 -14.98 -1.90
C PHE A 146 -12.78 -14.10 -2.44
N ASP A 147 -12.61 -12.87 -1.92
CA ASP A 147 -11.52 -11.95 -2.24
C ASP A 147 -10.13 -12.55 -1.98
N ARG A 148 -9.96 -13.27 -0.86
CA ARG A 148 -8.70 -13.95 -0.52
C ARG A 148 -8.45 -15.15 -1.42
N MET A 149 -9.50 -15.90 -1.76
CA MET A 149 -9.41 -17.02 -2.71
C MET A 149 -8.99 -16.56 -4.10
N ILE A 150 -9.54 -15.45 -4.59
CA ILE A 150 -9.15 -14.84 -5.87
C ILE A 150 -7.68 -14.43 -5.85
N ALA A 151 -7.17 -13.83 -4.78
CA ALA A 151 -5.76 -13.45 -4.70
C ALA A 151 -4.84 -14.67 -4.90
N ILE A 152 -5.13 -15.80 -4.24
CA ILE A 152 -4.36 -17.03 -4.39
C ILE A 152 -4.49 -17.59 -5.81
N LEU A 153 -5.72 -17.63 -6.35
CA LEU A 153 -5.99 -18.12 -7.69
C LEU A 153 -5.21 -17.36 -8.75
N ILE A 154 -5.22 -16.01 -8.70
CA ILE A 154 -4.51 -15.17 -9.66
C ILE A 154 -3.00 -15.35 -9.56
N THR A 155 -2.47 -15.53 -8.37
CA THR A 155 -1.04 -15.82 -8.16
C THR A 155 -0.64 -17.11 -8.86
N ALA A 156 -1.50 -18.13 -8.88
CA ALA A 156 -1.28 -19.39 -9.60
C ALA A 156 -1.51 -19.26 -11.11
N LEU A 157 -2.51 -18.48 -11.54
CA LEU A 157 -2.84 -18.30 -12.95
C LEU A 157 -1.80 -17.49 -13.73
N ALA A 158 -1.14 -16.52 -13.10
CA ALA A 158 -0.15 -15.69 -13.77
C ALA A 158 1.00 -16.49 -14.39
N PRO A 159 1.67 -17.44 -13.69
CA PRO A 159 2.66 -18.31 -14.31
C PRO A 159 2.03 -19.40 -15.20
N ALA A 160 0.81 -19.89 -14.91
CA ALA A 160 0.12 -20.86 -15.74
C ALA A 160 -0.15 -20.33 -17.16
N PHE A 161 -0.51 -19.05 -17.27
CA PHE A 161 -0.67 -18.35 -18.56
C PHE A 161 0.64 -17.82 -19.13
N LYS A 162 1.80 -18.17 -18.53
CA LYS A 162 3.12 -17.71 -18.95
C LYS A 162 3.27 -16.17 -18.98
N LEU A 163 2.50 -15.44 -18.20
CA LEU A 163 2.60 -13.99 -18.07
C LEU A 163 3.80 -13.57 -17.21
N ILE A 164 4.23 -14.45 -16.32
CA ILE A 164 5.43 -14.35 -15.51
C ILE A 164 6.02 -15.76 -15.35
N SER A 165 7.33 -15.90 -15.30
CA SER A 165 7.94 -17.18 -14.96
C SER A 165 7.82 -17.46 -13.46
N TRP A 166 7.77 -18.75 -13.07
CA TRP A 166 7.72 -19.13 -11.66
C TRP A 166 8.89 -18.56 -10.85
N LYS A 167 10.09 -18.60 -11.45
CA LYS A 167 11.31 -18.07 -10.83
C LYS A 167 11.22 -16.55 -10.60
N GLU A 168 10.72 -15.79 -11.56
CA GLU A 168 10.51 -14.35 -11.39
C GLU A 168 9.45 -14.03 -10.32
N LEU A 169 8.41 -14.85 -10.23
CA LEU A 169 7.41 -14.71 -9.18
C LEU A 169 8.04 -14.93 -7.80
N GLU A 170 8.80 -16.03 -7.63
CA GLU A 170 9.50 -16.38 -6.39
C GLU A 170 10.49 -15.30 -5.97
N ASP A 171 11.31 -14.78 -6.89
CA ASP A 171 12.31 -13.74 -6.64
C ASP A 171 11.67 -12.39 -6.24
N LYS A 172 10.45 -12.10 -6.73
CA LYS A 172 9.75 -10.84 -6.45
C LYS A 172 8.85 -10.89 -5.22
N ILE A 173 8.53 -12.06 -4.70
CA ILE A 173 7.79 -12.20 -3.45
C ILE A 173 8.67 -11.75 -2.29
N GLY A 174 8.19 -10.80 -1.52
CA GLY A 174 8.84 -10.35 -0.29
C GLY A 174 8.66 -11.35 0.87
N TRP A 175 9.26 -12.55 0.77
CA TRP A 175 9.11 -13.62 1.77
C TRP A 175 9.36 -13.15 3.20
N GLY A 176 10.40 -12.30 3.41
CA GLY A 176 10.68 -11.72 4.73
C GLY A 176 9.52 -10.89 5.28
N ILE A 177 8.84 -10.14 4.42
CA ILE A 177 7.66 -9.33 4.79
C ILE A 177 6.49 -10.25 5.16
N LEU A 178 6.22 -11.29 4.38
CA LEU A 178 5.16 -12.26 4.67
C LEU A 178 5.38 -12.96 6.01
N LEU A 179 6.62 -13.42 6.27
CA LEU A 179 6.97 -14.08 7.53
C LEU A 179 6.89 -13.12 8.71
N LEU A 180 7.35 -11.88 8.56
CA LEU A 180 7.28 -10.86 9.61
C LEU A 180 5.84 -10.55 10.00
N PHE A 181 4.98 -10.28 9.02
CA PHE A 181 3.57 -9.98 9.30
C PHE A 181 2.81 -11.23 9.78
N GLY A 182 3.03 -12.39 9.17
CA GLY A 182 2.42 -13.64 9.63
C GLY A 182 2.82 -14.00 11.06
N GLY A 183 4.11 -13.87 11.39
CA GLY A 183 4.62 -14.06 12.75
C GLY A 183 4.06 -13.05 13.75
N GLY A 184 3.95 -11.77 13.34
CA GLY A 184 3.31 -10.73 14.13
C GLY A 184 1.84 -11.00 14.45
N LEU A 185 1.07 -11.49 13.46
CA LEU A 185 -0.31 -11.91 13.67
C LEU A 185 -0.41 -13.07 14.65
N CYS A 186 0.40 -14.13 14.45
CA CYS A 186 0.43 -15.27 15.37
C CYS A 186 0.76 -14.82 16.79
N LEU A 187 1.78 -13.97 16.97
CA LEU A 187 2.16 -13.43 18.26
C LEU A 187 1.03 -12.62 18.89
N SER A 188 0.34 -11.79 18.10
CA SER A 188 -0.81 -10.99 18.56
C SER A 188 -1.95 -11.86 19.09
N VAL A 189 -2.29 -12.95 18.38
CA VAL A 189 -3.30 -13.91 18.81
C VAL A 189 -2.88 -14.60 20.10
N VAL A 190 -1.66 -15.11 20.18
CA VAL A 190 -1.12 -15.79 21.39
C VAL A 190 -1.10 -14.84 22.59
N LEU A 191 -0.63 -13.61 22.43
CA LEU A 191 -0.63 -12.61 23.50
C LEU A 191 -2.04 -12.25 23.98
N GLY A 192 -3.02 -12.24 23.05
CA GLY A 192 -4.43 -12.02 23.40
C GLY A 192 -5.04 -13.20 24.17
N GLU A 193 -4.89 -14.42 23.65
CA GLU A 193 -5.45 -15.64 24.25
C GLU A 193 -4.81 -15.99 25.62
N THR A 194 -3.52 -15.73 25.78
CA THR A 194 -2.83 -15.93 27.07
C THR A 194 -3.10 -14.85 28.10
N GLY A 195 -3.81 -13.77 27.74
CA GLY A 195 -4.03 -12.63 28.61
C GLY A 195 -2.79 -11.76 28.85
N THR A 196 -1.66 -12.08 28.21
CA THR A 196 -0.38 -11.36 28.39
C THR A 196 -0.50 -9.90 28.03
N SER A 197 -1.24 -9.58 26.95
CA SER A 197 -1.52 -8.19 26.53
C SER A 197 -2.24 -7.40 27.61
N LEU A 198 -3.27 -8.00 28.24
CA LEU A 198 -4.02 -7.36 29.32
C LEU A 198 -3.17 -7.20 30.59
N TRP A 199 -2.40 -8.22 30.93
CA TRP A 199 -1.46 -8.16 32.06
C TRP A 199 -0.45 -7.03 31.88
N LEU A 200 0.19 -6.95 30.71
CA LEU A 200 1.17 -5.90 30.39
C LEU A 200 0.53 -4.50 30.45
N ALA A 201 -0.66 -4.34 29.86
CA ALA A 201 -1.38 -3.08 29.89
C ALA A 201 -1.71 -2.65 31.33
N THR A 202 -2.22 -3.56 32.16
CA THR A 202 -2.55 -3.26 33.56
C THR A 202 -1.31 -2.98 34.40
N ALA A 203 -0.20 -3.72 34.18
CA ALA A 203 1.06 -3.47 34.86
C ALA A 203 1.61 -2.07 34.52
N LEU A 204 1.56 -1.67 33.24
CA LEU A 204 1.97 -0.33 32.80
C LEU A 204 1.07 0.77 33.37
N ILE A 205 -0.24 0.60 33.32
CA ILE A 205 -1.21 1.60 33.84
C ILE A 205 -1.03 1.78 35.34
N ASN A 206 -0.85 0.69 36.09
CA ASN A 206 -0.66 0.77 37.54
C ASN A 206 0.70 1.35 37.96
N SER A 207 1.69 1.30 37.07
CA SER A 207 3.03 1.84 37.35
C SER A 207 3.16 3.34 37.03
N ILE A 208 2.20 3.93 36.33
CA ILE A 208 2.27 5.34 35.89
C ILE A 208 1.12 6.12 36.50
N SER A 209 1.46 7.05 37.38
CA SER A 209 0.49 7.89 38.11
C SER A 209 -0.22 8.94 37.23
N THR A 210 0.22 9.13 35.97
CA THR A 210 -0.32 10.19 35.11
C THR A 210 -0.80 9.60 33.77
N PRO A 211 -2.12 9.47 33.54
CA PRO A 211 -2.68 8.83 32.33
C PRO A 211 -2.19 9.43 31.01
N TRP A 212 -1.93 10.73 30.98
CA TRP A 212 -1.45 11.44 29.79
C TRP A 212 -0.08 10.97 29.31
N ILE A 213 0.81 10.53 30.20
CA ILE A 213 2.13 10.01 29.84
C ILE A 213 1.99 8.70 29.06
N ILE A 214 1.03 7.86 29.43
CA ILE A 214 0.77 6.60 28.71
C ILE A 214 0.27 6.91 27.30
N ILE A 215 -0.66 7.86 27.14
CA ILE A 215 -1.19 8.27 25.83
C ILE A 215 -0.05 8.80 24.95
N PHE A 216 0.79 9.69 25.49
CA PHE A 216 1.94 10.22 24.73
C PHE A 216 2.96 9.13 24.40
N ALA A 217 3.24 8.20 25.29
CA ALA A 217 4.15 7.07 25.05
C ALA A 217 3.59 6.14 23.94
N CYS A 218 2.28 5.83 23.97
CA CYS A 218 1.63 5.04 22.93
C CYS A 218 1.66 5.75 21.56
N ILE A 219 1.36 7.06 21.53
CA ILE A 219 1.43 7.85 20.30
C ILE A 219 2.87 7.90 19.78
N ALA A 220 3.85 8.15 20.65
CA ALA A 220 5.26 8.16 20.26
C ALA A 220 5.69 6.80 19.70
N LEU A 221 5.30 5.70 20.34
CA LEU A 221 5.60 4.35 19.87
C LEU A 221 4.98 4.07 18.49
N MET A 222 3.73 4.51 18.27
CA MET A 222 3.06 4.38 16.96
C MET A 222 3.70 5.22 15.86
N VAL A 223 4.36 6.33 16.20
CA VAL A 223 5.05 7.19 15.24
C VAL A 223 6.43 6.66 14.88
N PHE A 224 7.09 5.97 15.82
CA PHE A 224 8.46 5.43 15.65
C PHE A 224 8.51 3.98 15.13
N LEU A 225 7.42 3.23 15.17
CA LEU A 225 7.28 1.90 14.56
C LEU A 225 6.70 1.99 13.14
#